data_f3450760d9e6c6e9cc0c34fb805e9631
#
_entry.id   f3450760d9e6c6e9cc0c34fb805e9631
#
_cell.length_a   1.000
_cell.length_b   1.000
_cell.length_c   1.000
_cell.angle_alpha   90.00
_cell.angle_beta   90.00
_cell.angle_gamma   90.00
#
_symmetry.space_group_name_H-M   'P 1'
#
loop_
_entity.id
_entity.type
_entity.pdbx_description
1 polymer ?
#
loop_
_entity_poly.entity_id
_entity_poly.type
_entity_poly.pdbx_seq_one_letter_code
_entity_poly.pdbx_strand_id
1 'polypeptide(L)'
;MTRQDAGVDERALLRTAAERLDALTARTTPGDWRTGGLLATRPEVIAHRDPADGGSGTEHVAEARSGTAAWITALSPALGPPLARWLRAAAAAPSIEPEALAVARVLVERLPR
;
A
#
# COMPACT_ATOMS: atom_id res chain seq x y z
N MET A 1 -22.13 22.60 8.87
CA MET A 1 -20.71 22.29 8.92
C MET A 1 -19.92 23.44 8.32
N THR A 2 -18.94 23.95 9.02
CA THR A 2 -18.10 25.06 8.55
C THR A 2 -16.97 24.53 7.67
N ARG A 3 -16.31 25.43 6.90
CA ARG A 3 -15.13 25.06 6.11
C ARG A 3 -14.01 24.45 6.96
N GLN A 4 -13.88 24.95 8.19
CA GLN A 4 -12.87 24.51 9.13
C GLN A 4 -13.11 23.06 9.57
N ASP A 5 -14.37 22.69 9.80
CA ASP A 5 -14.74 21.33 10.18
C ASP A 5 -14.49 20.35 9.04
N ALA A 6 -14.83 20.73 7.80
CA ALA A 6 -14.55 19.91 6.62
C ALA A 6 -13.04 19.67 6.45
N GLY A 7 -12.20 20.69 6.66
CA GLY A 7 -10.75 20.55 6.58
C GLY A 7 -10.19 19.64 7.67
N VAL A 8 -10.72 19.71 8.89
CA VAL A 8 -10.33 18.82 9.99
C VAL A 8 -10.69 17.38 9.68
N ASP A 9 -11.90 17.12 9.17
CA ASP A 9 -12.35 15.79 8.79
C ASP A 9 -11.51 15.22 7.65
N GLU A 10 -11.18 16.04 6.66
CA GLU A 10 -10.36 15.64 5.53
C GLU A 10 -8.93 15.29 5.96
N ARG A 11 -8.34 16.08 6.85
CA ARG A 11 -7.01 15.80 7.40
C ARG A 11 -7.01 14.52 8.23
N ALA A 12 -8.05 14.32 9.03
CA ALA A 12 -8.23 13.10 9.81
C ALA A 12 -8.36 11.88 8.90
N LEU A 13 -9.06 12.01 7.77
CA LEU A 13 -9.20 10.93 6.79
C LEU A 13 -7.85 10.55 6.18
N LEU A 14 -7.04 11.53 5.81
CA LEU A 14 -5.69 11.30 5.28
C LEU A 14 -4.81 10.57 6.31
N ARG A 15 -4.84 10.98 7.56
CA ARG A 15 -4.09 10.32 8.64
C ARG A 15 -4.58 8.91 8.92
N THR A 16 -5.88 8.71 8.93
CA THR A 16 -6.48 7.38 9.11
C THR A 16 -6.07 6.42 8.00
N ALA A 17 -6.09 6.89 6.75
CA ALA A 17 -5.64 6.10 5.62
C ALA A 17 -4.17 5.67 5.79
N ALA A 18 -3.30 6.60 6.20
CA ALA A 18 -1.89 6.31 6.44
C ALA A 18 -1.69 5.29 7.56
N GLU A 19 -2.42 5.42 8.67
CA GLU A 19 -2.35 4.50 9.80
C GLU A 19 -2.77 3.09 9.42
N ARG A 20 -3.89 2.96 8.70
CA ARG A 20 -4.39 1.65 8.25
C ARG A 20 -3.45 1.01 7.25
N LEU A 21 -2.86 1.80 6.38
CA LEU A 21 -1.88 1.31 5.41
C LEU A 21 -0.63 0.79 6.11
N ASP A 22 -0.09 1.52 7.07
CA ASP A 22 1.05 1.08 7.86
C ASP A 22 0.74 -0.20 8.63
N ALA A 23 -0.43 -0.28 9.23
CA ALA A 23 -0.86 -1.46 9.98
C ALA A 23 -0.96 -2.70 9.08
N LEU A 24 -1.51 -2.54 7.87
CA LEU A 24 -1.59 -3.64 6.92
C LEU A 24 -0.21 -4.03 6.40
N THR A 25 0.62 -3.04 6.06
CA THR A 25 1.99 -3.28 5.59
C THR A 25 2.78 -4.12 6.61
N ALA A 26 2.63 -3.82 7.90
CA ALA A 26 3.31 -4.55 8.97
C ALA A 26 2.87 -6.01 9.09
N ARG A 27 1.67 -6.35 8.59
CA ARG A 27 1.10 -7.70 8.64
C ARG A 27 1.21 -8.46 7.31
N THR A 28 1.80 -7.83 6.31
CA THR A 28 1.91 -8.40 4.97
C THR A 28 3.24 -9.16 4.85
N THR A 29 3.25 -10.20 4.02
CA THR A 29 4.46 -10.97 3.74
C THR A 29 5.61 -10.04 3.39
N PRO A 30 6.70 -10.05 4.18
CA PRO A 30 7.84 -9.17 3.94
C PRO A 30 8.63 -9.60 2.72
N GLY A 31 9.46 -8.69 2.22
CA GLY A 31 10.36 -8.94 1.13
C GLY A 31 10.01 -8.19 -0.15
N ASP A 32 10.80 -8.44 -1.16
CA ASP A 32 10.61 -7.87 -2.48
C ASP A 32 9.71 -8.80 -3.30
N TRP A 33 8.55 -8.31 -3.67
CA TRP A 33 7.59 -9.09 -4.45
C TRP A 33 7.90 -8.97 -5.93
N ARG A 34 8.08 -10.10 -6.57
CA ARG A 34 8.38 -10.19 -8.00
C ARG A 34 7.48 -11.21 -8.66
N THR A 35 7.23 -11.01 -9.95
CA THR A 35 6.60 -12.05 -10.75
C THR A 35 7.63 -13.11 -11.06
N GLY A 36 7.22 -14.36 -11.00
CA GLY A 36 8.06 -15.50 -11.33
C GLY A 36 7.19 -16.66 -11.77
N GLY A 37 7.82 -17.80 -11.95
CA GLY A 37 7.13 -19.03 -12.34
C GLY A 37 7.71 -19.61 -13.63
N LEU A 38 7.83 -20.94 -13.63
CA LEU A 38 8.40 -21.69 -14.74
C LEU A 38 7.43 -21.84 -15.92
N LEU A 39 6.14 -21.62 -15.67
CA LEU A 39 5.10 -21.78 -16.66
C LEU A 39 4.44 -20.42 -16.92
N ALA A 40 4.62 -19.94 -18.15
CA ALA A 40 4.10 -18.64 -18.59
C ALA A 40 2.58 -18.52 -18.50
N THR A 41 1.87 -19.61 -18.30
CA THR A 41 0.39 -19.64 -18.25
C THR A 41 -0.18 -19.24 -16.89
N ARG A 42 0.61 -19.31 -15.83
CA ARG A 42 0.19 -18.92 -14.47
C ARG A 42 1.33 -18.24 -13.73
N PRO A 43 1.53 -16.94 -13.98
CA PRO A 43 2.53 -16.18 -13.22
C PRO A 43 2.24 -16.21 -11.73
N GLU A 44 3.30 -16.36 -10.96
CA GLU A 44 3.24 -16.29 -9.52
C GLU A 44 3.80 -14.96 -9.04
N VAL A 45 3.26 -14.46 -7.94
CA VAL A 45 3.89 -13.39 -7.17
C VAL A 45 4.68 -14.06 -6.05
N ILE A 46 5.97 -13.80 -6.02
CA ILE A 46 6.90 -14.43 -5.08
C ILE A 46 7.58 -13.33 -4.29
N ALA A 47 7.57 -13.45 -2.96
CA ALA A 47 8.30 -12.57 -2.07
C ALA A 47 9.72 -13.10 -1.90
N HIS A 48 10.73 -12.27 -2.21
CA HIS A 48 12.14 -12.57 -2.00
C HIS A 48 12.59 -11.90 -0.71
N ARG A 49 12.98 -12.70 0.26
CA ARG A 49 13.42 -12.17 1.57
C ARG A 49 14.73 -11.41 1.43
N ASP A 50 14.82 -10.29 2.11
CA ASP A 50 16.05 -9.53 2.18
C ASP A 50 17.00 -10.23 3.16
N PRO A 51 18.25 -10.56 2.73
CA PRO A 51 19.24 -11.14 3.63
C PRO A 51 19.52 -10.29 4.88
N ALA A 52 19.34 -8.95 4.77
CA ALA A 52 19.52 -8.03 5.89
C ALA A 52 18.51 -8.27 7.02
N ASP A 53 17.36 -8.85 6.72
CA ASP A 53 16.33 -9.18 7.71
C ASP A 53 16.55 -10.56 8.35
N GLY A 54 17.73 -11.17 8.12
CA GLY A 54 18.10 -12.46 8.70
C GLY A 54 17.43 -13.65 8.04
N GLY A 55 16.72 -13.45 6.95
CA GLY A 55 16.08 -14.50 6.19
C GLY A 55 16.70 -14.73 4.83
N SER A 56 16.56 -15.92 4.32
CA SER A 56 16.88 -16.26 2.94
C SER A 56 15.72 -17.05 2.35
N GLY A 57 15.60 -17.03 1.03
CA GLY A 57 14.60 -17.82 0.34
C GLY A 57 13.43 -16.99 -0.15
N THR A 58 12.43 -17.71 -0.60
CA THR A 58 11.26 -17.14 -1.25
C THR A 58 9.99 -17.67 -0.61
N GLU A 59 8.91 -16.90 -0.72
CA GLU A 59 7.59 -17.30 -0.24
C GLU A 59 6.57 -17.01 -1.34
N HIS A 60 5.73 -17.98 -1.61
CA HIS A 60 4.61 -17.82 -2.54
C HIS A 60 3.59 -16.85 -1.95
N VAL A 61 3.24 -15.82 -2.71
CA VAL A 61 2.23 -14.82 -2.30
C VAL A 61 0.90 -15.08 -2.97
N ALA A 62 0.90 -15.23 -4.29
CA ALA A 62 -0.33 -15.39 -5.06
C ALA A 62 -0.06 -15.94 -6.45
N GLU A 63 -1.09 -16.51 -7.05
CA GLU A 63 -1.14 -16.78 -8.48
C GLU A 63 -2.17 -15.87 -9.11
N ALA A 64 -1.88 -15.37 -10.30
CA ALA A 64 -2.79 -14.50 -11.03
C ALA A 64 -2.42 -14.48 -12.52
N ARG A 65 -3.33 -13.97 -13.34
CA ARG A 65 -3.02 -13.71 -14.74
C ARG A 65 -1.92 -12.64 -14.82
N SER A 66 -1.16 -12.63 -15.91
CA SER A 66 0.06 -11.82 -16.02
C SER A 66 -0.17 -10.32 -15.72
N GLY A 67 -1.24 -9.72 -16.21
CA GLY A 67 -1.55 -8.32 -15.92
C GLY A 67 -1.87 -8.09 -14.45
N THR A 68 -2.64 -9.00 -13.84
CA THR A 68 -2.97 -8.92 -12.42
C THR A 68 -1.75 -9.17 -11.54
N ALA A 69 -0.91 -10.13 -11.91
CA ALA A 69 0.34 -10.39 -11.20
C ALA A 69 1.26 -9.17 -11.23
N ALA A 70 1.37 -8.50 -12.38
CA ALA A 70 2.13 -7.27 -12.52
C ALA A 70 1.58 -6.15 -11.63
N TRP A 71 0.25 -6.01 -11.57
CA TRP A 71 -0.40 -5.05 -10.68
C TRP A 71 -0.07 -5.31 -9.21
N ILE A 72 -0.23 -6.56 -8.77
CA ILE A 72 0.07 -6.95 -7.38
C ILE A 72 1.53 -6.68 -7.04
N THR A 73 2.44 -7.01 -7.95
CA THR A 73 3.88 -6.80 -7.77
C THR A 73 4.24 -5.32 -7.71
N ALA A 74 3.67 -4.50 -8.59
CA ALA A 74 3.93 -3.07 -8.64
C ALA A 74 3.42 -2.33 -7.40
N LEU A 75 2.26 -2.76 -6.89
CA LEU A 75 1.63 -2.15 -5.71
C LEU A 75 1.83 -3.01 -4.46
N SER A 76 2.98 -3.63 -4.35
CA SER A 76 3.37 -4.48 -3.22
C SER A 76 3.52 -3.68 -1.92
N PRO A 77 3.72 -4.35 -0.78
CA PRO A 77 3.95 -3.66 0.49
C PRO A 77 5.10 -2.65 0.48
N ALA A 78 6.02 -2.76 -0.47
CA ALA A 78 7.10 -1.77 -0.63
C ALA A 78 6.56 -0.36 -0.90
N LEU A 79 5.37 -0.23 -1.49
CA LEU A 79 4.71 1.07 -1.70
C LEU A 79 4.11 1.62 -0.41
N GLY A 80 3.84 0.76 0.59
CA GLY A 80 3.16 1.18 1.81
C GLY A 80 3.81 2.34 2.54
N PRO A 81 5.07 2.23 2.98
CA PRO A 81 5.72 3.32 3.72
C PRO A 81 5.78 4.65 2.97
N PRO A 82 6.23 4.71 1.71
CA PRO A 82 6.27 6.00 1.00
C PRO A 82 4.87 6.58 0.77
N LEU A 83 3.87 5.74 0.50
CA LEU A 83 2.49 6.20 0.32
C LEU A 83 1.93 6.75 1.63
N ALA A 84 2.16 6.08 2.75
CA ALA A 84 1.73 6.56 4.07
C ALA A 84 2.39 7.90 4.41
N ARG A 85 3.68 8.05 4.13
CA ARG A 85 4.39 9.33 4.34
C ARG A 85 3.79 10.44 3.50
N TRP A 86 3.46 10.15 2.24
CA TRP A 86 2.83 11.14 1.35
C TRP A 86 1.47 11.58 1.89
N LEU A 87 0.65 10.63 2.35
CA LEU A 87 -0.67 10.95 2.92
C LEU A 87 -0.54 11.80 4.19
N ARG A 88 0.44 11.53 5.04
CA ARG A 88 0.70 12.35 6.23
C ARG A 88 1.18 13.75 5.86
N ALA A 89 2.04 13.86 4.87
CA ALA A 89 2.48 15.16 4.37
C ALA A 89 1.31 15.96 3.78
N ALA A 90 0.43 15.29 3.05
CA ALA A 90 -0.79 15.91 2.53
C ALA A 90 -1.70 16.40 3.66
N ALA A 91 -1.80 15.63 4.76
CA ALA A 91 -2.60 16.03 5.92
C ALA A 91 -2.03 17.25 6.64
N ALA A 92 -0.72 17.47 6.54
CA ALA A 92 -0.02 18.58 7.19
C ALA A 92 0.13 19.81 6.28
N ALA A 93 -0.20 19.70 5.00
CA ALA A 93 -0.05 20.81 4.05
C ALA A 93 -1.02 21.94 4.34
N PRO A 94 -0.69 23.18 3.95
CA PRO A 94 -1.58 24.34 4.18
C PRO A 94 -2.95 24.19 3.53
N SER A 95 -3.02 23.55 2.38
CA SER A 95 -4.28 23.21 1.71
C SER A 95 -4.28 21.75 1.32
N ILE A 96 -5.46 21.16 1.27
CA ILE A 96 -5.61 19.73 0.98
C ILE A 96 -5.77 19.52 -0.53
N GLU A 97 -4.90 18.70 -1.09
CA GLU A 97 -4.99 18.30 -2.49
C GLU A 97 -6.15 17.33 -2.70
N PRO A 98 -7.06 17.62 -3.64
CA PRO A 98 -8.19 16.72 -3.92
C PRO A 98 -7.76 15.31 -4.31
N GLU A 99 -6.65 15.17 -5.03
CA GLU A 99 -6.15 13.87 -5.47
C GLU A 99 -5.67 13.01 -4.31
N ALA A 100 -4.97 13.61 -3.34
CA ALA A 100 -4.55 12.91 -2.13
C ALA A 100 -5.76 12.44 -1.32
N LEU A 101 -6.78 13.30 -1.23
CA LEU A 101 -8.02 12.97 -0.54
C LEU A 101 -8.77 11.83 -1.23
N ALA A 102 -8.79 11.83 -2.56
CA ALA A 102 -9.40 10.74 -3.33
C ALA A 102 -8.73 9.40 -3.06
N VAL A 103 -7.40 9.38 -3.00
CA VAL A 103 -6.64 8.17 -2.64
C VAL A 103 -6.97 7.72 -1.22
N ALA A 104 -7.00 8.66 -0.27
CA ALA A 104 -7.31 8.35 1.12
C ALA A 104 -8.71 7.74 1.27
N ARG A 105 -9.70 8.24 0.55
CA ARG A 105 -11.08 7.69 0.57
C ARG A 105 -11.10 6.24 0.11
N VAL A 106 -10.42 5.93 -0.99
CA VAL A 106 -10.35 4.56 -1.49
C VAL A 106 -9.67 3.65 -0.47
N LEU A 107 -8.56 4.10 0.11
CA LEU A 107 -7.82 3.30 1.09
C LEU A 107 -8.64 3.03 2.35
N VAL A 108 -9.31 4.03 2.89
CA VAL A 108 -10.14 3.87 4.10
C VAL A 108 -11.32 2.93 3.82
N GLU A 109 -11.90 3.00 2.63
CA GLU A 109 -12.98 2.12 2.22
C GLU A 109 -12.53 0.66 2.05
N ARG A 110 -11.32 0.45 1.53
CA ARG A 110 -10.82 -0.87 1.14
C ARG A 110 -9.94 -1.54 2.19
N LEU A 111 -9.20 -0.78 2.98
CA LEU A 111 -8.28 -1.33 3.95
C LEU A 111 -9.00 -1.84 5.21
N PRO A 112 -8.48 -2.92 5.83
CA PRO A 112 -9.00 -3.38 7.11
C PRO A 112 -8.86 -2.30 8.18
N ARG A 113 -9.78 -2.32 9.12
CA ARG A 113 -9.72 -1.46 10.30
C ARG A 113 -8.71 -2.00 11.31
#